data_cb65e1afa2c91f97900925f9d4852cae
#
_entry.id   cb65e1afa2c91f97900925f9d4852cae
#
_cell.length_a   1.000
_cell.length_b   1.000
_cell.length_c   1.000
_cell.angle_alpha   90.00
_cell.angle_beta   90.00
_cell.angle_gamma   90.00
#
_symmetry.space_group_name_H-M   'P 1'
#
loop_
_entity.id
_entity.type
_entity.pdbx_description
1 polymer ?
#
loop_
_entity_poly.entity_id
_entity_poly.type
_entity_poly.pdbx_seq_one_letter_code
_entity_poly.pdbx_strand_id
1 'polypeptide(L)'
;MKQLTATIITALFCAACGTSPQNDSRALVLSDTKIIKITHDTPHPIRADNARIIGMDEMLDRVKSIDYIKLDSSEPVGVINKMIVTKDKIFILDAYVAQQIFVFSKMGKLLYRIKNKGRGPKEYQSIRDMQVDTIRNEILVNDALARSYLYFSTDDGAFLRKETGVANCYLAHIDSLYINYQAPEQDFNDNENWAILVSDKDSILYKGFEPTPLQNDNFINNSFTYDCDGKLLFTPVYSDTVYQFMSISIVSPKYVIHQKKSIWNLYNKKIPPLEVDKLIKQNNYTRYAGKFLDGESYASFEIAHKPKK
;
A
#
# COMPACT_ATOMS: atom_id res chain seq x y z
N MET A 1 83.79 -18.79 0.69
CA MET A 1 83.04 -17.59 1.05
C MET A 1 82.09 -17.28 -0.10
N LYS A 2 80.81 -17.61 0.04
CA LYS A 2 79.79 -17.26 -0.96
C LYS A 2 78.83 -16.29 -0.25
N GLN A 3 78.81 -15.06 -0.76
CA GLN A 3 77.83 -14.04 -0.30
C GLN A 3 76.46 -14.37 -0.86
N LEU A 4 75.47 -14.46 0.00
CA LEU A 4 74.04 -14.51 -0.36
C LEU A 4 73.56 -13.05 -0.45
N THR A 5 73.21 -12.63 -1.65
CA THR A 5 72.42 -11.40 -1.85
C THR A 5 70.95 -11.69 -1.70
N ALA A 6 70.34 -11.13 -0.67
CA ALA A 6 68.90 -11.18 -0.48
C ALA A 6 68.21 -10.06 -1.27
N THR A 7 67.41 -10.41 -2.27
CA THR A 7 66.62 -9.46 -3.03
C THR A 7 65.29 -9.29 -2.31
N ILE A 8 65.05 -8.10 -1.74
CA ILE A 8 63.76 -7.73 -1.14
C ILE A 8 62.84 -7.28 -2.26
N ILE A 9 61.82 -8.09 -2.54
CA ILE A 9 60.72 -7.69 -3.42
C ILE A 9 59.67 -6.95 -2.56
N THR A 10 59.65 -5.63 -2.71
CA THR A 10 58.59 -4.80 -2.12
C THR A 10 57.36 -4.88 -3.00
N ALA A 11 56.35 -5.65 -2.60
CA ALA A 11 55.04 -5.66 -3.25
C ALA A 11 54.28 -4.41 -2.85
N LEU A 12 54.13 -3.45 -3.74
CA LEU A 12 53.16 -2.36 -3.57
C LEU A 12 51.73 -2.93 -3.72
N PHE A 13 51.05 -3.09 -2.58
CA PHE A 13 49.60 -3.25 -2.59
C PHE A 13 48.96 -1.88 -2.83
N CYS A 14 48.54 -1.60 -4.05
CA CYS A 14 47.57 -0.55 -4.31
C CYS A 14 46.23 -1.01 -3.74
N ALA A 15 45.93 -0.59 -2.52
CA ALA A 15 44.59 -0.63 -1.99
C ALA A 15 43.72 0.38 -2.76
N ALA A 16 43.11 -0.07 -3.87
CA ALA A 16 42.02 0.63 -4.46
C ALA A 16 40.84 0.49 -3.48
N CYS A 17 40.75 1.37 -2.49
CA CYS A 17 39.50 1.64 -1.81
C CYS A 17 38.53 2.21 -2.83
N GLY A 18 37.82 1.33 -3.53
CA GLY A 18 36.61 1.66 -4.20
C GLY A 18 35.63 2.05 -3.11
N THR A 19 35.42 3.34 -2.89
CA THR A 19 34.23 3.86 -2.20
C THR A 19 33.06 3.41 -3.03
N SER A 20 32.39 2.36 -2.58
CA SER A 20 31.04 2.07 -3.02
C SER A 20 30.27 3.39 -2.90
N PRO A 21 29.48 3.79 -3.91
CA PRO A 21 28.58 4.91 -3.71
C PRO A 21 27.68 4.49 -2.55
N GLN A 22 27.88 5.08 -1.38
CA GLN A 22 26.89 5.07 -0.34
C GLN A 22 25.63 5.63 -0.99
N ASN A 23 24.65 4.76 -1.15
CA ASN A 23 23.29 5.16 -1.43
C ASN A 23 22.87 6.01 -0.23
N ASP A 24 23.07 7.32 -0.38
CA ASP A 24 22.65 8.33 0.61
C ASP A 24 21.11 8.42 0.53
N SER A 25 20.45 7.32 0.90
CA SER A 25 19.01 7.31 1.13
C SER A 25 18.78 8.05 2.45
N ARG A 26 18.78 9.38 2.37
CA ARG A 26 18.40 10.22 3.48
C ARG A 26 16.99 9.81 3.88
N ALA A 27 16.85 9.21 5.05
CA ALA A 27 15.54 9.00 5.63
C ALA A 27 14.85 10.37 5.75
N LEU A 28 13.59 10.45 5.32
CA LEU A 28 12.82 11.68 5.49
C LEU A 28 12.78 12.06 6.98
N VAL A 29 13.05 13.33 7.28
CA VAL A 29 13.21 13.80 8.66
C VAL A 29 11.83 14.11 9.25
N LEU A 30 11.59 13.65 10.50
CA LEU A 30 10.34 13.87 11.24
C LEU A 30 10.33 15.18 12.07
N SER A 31 11.40 15.99 12.03
CA SER A 31 11.45 17.27 12.77
C SER A 31 10.38 18.24 12.24
N ASP A 32 9.69 18.92 13.15
CA ASP A 32 8.64 19.91 12.87
C ASP A 32 7.37 19.37 12.19
N THR A 33 7.14 18.05 12.22
CA THR A 33 5.97 17.41 11.61
C THR A 33 4.70 17.77 12.37
N LYS A 34 3.69 18.27 11.66
CA LYS A 34 2.38 18.62 12.21
C LYS A 34 1.49 17.36 12.38
N ILE A 35 0.54 17.44 13.31
CA ILE A 35 -0.44 16.37 13.52
C ILE A 35 -1.62 16.56 12.58
N ILE A 36 -2.04 15.48 11.92
CA ILE A 36 -3.30 15.43 11.16
C ILE A 36 -4.45 15.59 12.15
N LYS A 37 -5.34 16.55 11.88
CA LYS A 37 -6.54 16.75 12.68
C LYS A 37 -7.64 15.77 12.26
N ILE A 38 -8.09 14.95 13.19
CA ILE A 38 -9.29 14.13 13.00
C ILE A 38 -10.48 14.92 13.55
N THR A 39 -11.51 15.11 12.72
CA THR A 39 -12.73 15.82 13.15
C THR A 39 -13.61 14.89 14.00
N HIS A 40 -14.57 15.48 14.70
CA HIS A 40 -15.56 14.77 15.51
C HIS A 40 -16.93 14.63 14.83
N ASP A 41 -16.95 14.66 13.50
CA ASP A 41 -18.17 14.49 12.74
C ASP A 41 -18.78 13.09 13.00
N THR A 42 -20.11 13.02 13.02
CA THR A 42 -20.80 11.75 13.20
C THR A 42 -20.76 10.95 11.90
N PRO A 43 -20.15 9.75 11.87
CA PRO A 43 -20.08 8.95 10.67
C PRO A 43 -21.43 8.34 10.33
N HIS A 44 -21.67 8.07 9.05
CA HIS A 44 -22.84 7.32 8.59
C HIS A 44 -22.75 5.85 9.02
N PRO A 45 -23.74 5.31 9.74
CA PRO A 45 -23.71 3.92 10.18
C PRO A 45 -24.05 2.95 9.04
N ILE A 46 -23.23 1.91 8.87
CA ILE A 46 -23.50 0.76 7.98
C ILE A 46 -23.74 -0.47 8.84
N ARG A 47 -24.95 -1.01 8.79
CA ARG A 47 -25.40 -2.11 9.66
C ARG A 47 -25.10 -3.48 9.06
N ALA A 48 -23.86 -3.92 9.15
CA ALA A 48 -23.44 -5.27 8.74
C ALA A 48 -23.84 -6.37 9.76
N ASP A 49 -24.16 -5.99 10.98
CA ASP A 49 -24.67 -6.88 12.03
C ASP A 49 -26.05 -7.48 11.71
N ASN A 50 -26.85 -6.80 10.89
CA ASN A 50 -28.16 -7.22 10.44
C ASN A 50 -28.16 -7.71 8.97
N ALA A 51 -26.98 -7.87 8.37
CA ALA A 51 -26.86 -8.34 7.00
C ALA A 51 -27.45 -9.76 6.87
N ARG A 52 -28.20 -9.99 5.80
CA ARG A 52 -28.66 -11.31 5.38
C ARG A 52 -27.77 -11.84 4.25
N ILE A 53 -27.67 -13.15 4.20
CA ILE A 53 -27.05 -13.81 3.05
C ILE A 53 -28.06 -13.80 1.90
N ILE A 54 -27.64 -13.33 0.74
CA ILE A 54 -28.43 -13.40 -0.49
C ILE A 54 -27.82 -14.44 -1.43
N GLY A 55 -28.68 -15.09 -2.22
CA GLY A 55 -28.25 -16.00 -3.28
C GLY A 55 -27.69 -15.25 -4.48
N MET A 56 -27.01 -16.00 -5.35
CA MET A 56 -26.47 -15.47 -6.59
C MET A 56 -27.56 -14.88 -7.48
N ASP A 57 -28.72 -15.55 -7.57
CA ASP A 57 -29.83 -15.10 -8.40
C ASP A 57 -30.35 -13.73 -7.93
N GLU A 58 -30.57 -13.54 -6.63
CA GLU A 58 -31.00 -12.25 -6.10
C GLU A 58 -29.93 -11.15 -6.30
N MET A 59 -28.65 -11.52 -6.27
CA MET A 59 -27.57 -10.58 -6.57
C MET A 59 -27.62 -10.18 -8.05
N LEU A 60 -27.81 -11.13 -8.94
CA LEU A 60 -27.86 -10.88 -10.39
C LEU A 60 -29.07 -10.05 -10.81
N ASP A 61 -30.20 -10.16 -10.12
CA ASP A 61 -31.38 -9.33 -10.38
C ASP A 61 -31.12 -7.82 -10.20
N ARG A 62 -30.06 -7.47 -9.48
CA ARG A 62 -29.62 -6.08 -9.23
C ARG A 62 -28.52 -5.59 -10.17
N VAL A 63 -28.01 -6.47 -11.02
CA VAL A 63 -26.91 -6.18 -11.94
C VAL A 63 -27.47 -5.86 -13.32
N LYS A 64 -27.17 -4.68 -13.84
CA LYS A 64 -27.61 -4.28 -15.19
C LYS A 64 -26.88 -5.03 -16.31
N SER A 65 -25.56 -5.17 -16.15
CA SER A 65 -24.69 -5.86 -17.12
C SER A 65 -23.44 -6.38 -16.42
N ILE A 66 -22.87 -7.45 -16.97
CA ILE A 66 -21.58 -7.98 -16.60
C ILE A 66 -20.74 -8.04 -17.86
N ASP A 67 -19.66 -7.26 -17.90
CA ASP A 67 -18.73 -7.26 -19.01
C ASP A 67 -17.47 -8.04 -18.65
N TYR A 68 -17.10 -9.00 -19.48
CA TYR A 68 -15.91 -9.81 -19.30
C TYR A 68 -14.79 -9.31 -20.21
N ILE A 69 -13.67 -8.94 -19.61
CA ILE A 69 -12.46 -8.58 -20.34
C ILE A 69 -11.47 -9.74 -20.25
N LYS A 70 -11.26 -10.44 -21.36
CA LYS A 70 -10.23 -11.46 -21.45
C LYS A 70 -8.88 -10.79 -21.57
N LEU A 71 -8.03 -10.95 -20.57
CA LEU A 71 -6.65 -10.46 -20.62
C LEU A 71 -5.79 -11.37 -21.51
N ASP A 72 -4.85 -10.75 -22.22
CA ASP A 72 -3.82 -11.45 -22.98
C ASP A 72 -3.03 -12.38 -22.07
N SER A 73 -2.96 -13.66 -22.44
CA SER A 73 -2.29 -14.71 -21.66
C SER A 73 -0.85 -14.99 -22.09
N SER A 74 -0.31 -14.22 -23.02
CA SER A 74 1.09 -14.35 -23.46
C SER A 74 2.07 -14.21 -22.28
N GLU A 75 1.68 -13.45 -21.27
CA GLU A 75 2.43 -13.26 -20.02
C GLU A 75 1.45 -13.40 -18.84
N PRO A 76 1.56 -14.48 -18.07
CA PRO A 76 0.62 -14.74 -16.99
C PRO A 76 0.79 -13.76 -15.82
N VAL A 77 -0.32 -13.23 -15.32
CA VAL A 77 -0.39 -12.52 -14.04
C VAL A 77 -0.47 -13.57 -12.94
N GLY A 78 0.46 -13.56 -11.99
CA GLY A 78 0.49 -14.53 -10.90
C GLY A 78 -0.55 -14.20 -9.83
N VAL A 79 -0.54 -12.97 -9.33
CA VAL A 79 -1.49 -12.46 -8.31
C VAL A 79 -1.86 -11.03 -8.62
N ILE A 80 -3.13 -10.69 -8.47
CA ILE A 80 -3.60 -9.31 -8.55
C ILE A 80 -3.60 -8.72 -7.13
N ASN A 81 -2.52 -8.02 -6.78
CA ASN A 81 -2.45 -7.32 -5.49
C ASN A 81 -3.18 -5.98 -5.53
N LYS A 82 -3.04 -5.26 -6.63
CA LYS A 82 -3.77 -4.01 -6.88
C LYS A 82 -4.12 -3.90 -8.34
N MET A 83 -5.30 -3.39 -8.63
CA MET A 83 -5.76 -3.09 -9.97
C MET A 83 -6.28 -1.65 -10.01
N ILE A 84 -5.80 -0.89 -10.97
CA ILE A 84 -6.27 0.47 -11.23
C ILE A 84 -6.78 0.50 -12.67
N VAL A 85 -8.02 0.94 -12.83
CA VAL A 85 -8.70 1.02 -14.13
C VAL A 85 -8.91 2.48 -14.47
N THR A 86 -8.29 2.93 -15.54
CA THR A 86 -8.47 4.28 -16.09
C THR A 86 -9.44 4.26 -17.26
N LYS A 87 -9.61 5.37 -17.96
CA LYS A 87 -10.50 5.45 -19.13
C LYS A 87 -10.11 4.45 -20.22
N ASP A 88 -8.82 4.25 -20.46
CA ASP A 88 -8.27 3.54 -21.62
C ASP A 88 -7.37 2.34 -21.27
N LYS A 89 -6.91 2.22 -20.02
CA LYS A 89 -5.96 1.20 -19.59
C LYS A 89 -6.36 0.52 -18.29
N ILE A 90 -5.83 -0.68 -18.11
CA ILE A 90 -5.91 -1.47 -16.86
C ILE A 90 -4.49 -1.73 -16.41
N PHE A 91 -4.17 -1.28 -15.18
CA PHE A 91 -2.89 -1.47 -14.53
C PHE A 91 -3.03 -2.52 -13.45
N ILE A 92 -2.22 -3.56 -13.49
CA ILE A 92 -2.23 -4.65 -12.52
C ILE A 92 -0.86 -4.75 -11.87
N LEU A 93 -0.82 -4.62 -10.55
CA LEU A 93 0.35 -4.89 -9.74
C LEU A 93 0.32 -6.34 -9.27
N ASP A 94 1.36 -7.07 -9.60
CA ASP A 94 1.73 -8.35 -8.99
C ASP A 94 2.98 -8.13 -8.13
N ALA A 95 2.80 -7.87 -6.84
CA ALA A 95 3.88 -7.51 -5.94
C ALA A 95 4.63 -8.72 -5.37
N TYR A 96 4.01 -9.91 -5.34
CA TYR A 96 4.56 -11.06 -4.62
C TYR A 96 5.08 -12.17 -5.53
N VAL A 97 4.44 -12.44 -6.65
CA VAL A 97 4.81 -13.54 -7.54
C VAL A 97 5.71 -13.04 -8.67
N ALA A 98 5.16 -12.24 -9.58
CA ALA A 98 5.91 -11.74 -10.71
C ALA A 98 6.77 -10.52 -10.36
N GLN A 99 6.41 -9.79 -9.31
CA GLN A 99 7.05 -8.54 -8.87
C GLN A 99 7.19 -7.53 -10.02
N GLN A 100 6.07 -7.28 -10.69
CA GLN A 100 6.01 -6.38 -11.84
C GLN A 100 4.63 -5.76 -11.99
N ILE A 101 4.53 -4.76 -12.85
CA ILE A 101 3.28 -4.13 -13.22
C ILE A 101 2.98 -4.51 -14.67
N PHE A 102 1.78 -5.01 -14.90
CA PHE A 102 1.23 -5.29 -16.21
C PHE A 102 0.29 -4.16 -16.61
N VAL A 103 0.38 -3.72 -17.84
CA VAL A 103 -0.51 -2.68 -18.38
C VAL A 103 -1.22 -3.20 -19.62
N PHE A 104 -2.54 -3.24 -19.54
CA PHE A 104 -3.41 -3.72 -20.59
C PHE A 104 -4.27 -2.58 -21.14
N SER A 105 -4.68 -2.71 -22.39
CA SER A 105 -5.77 -1.91 -22.94
C SER A 105 -7.11 -2.31 -22.29
N LYS A 106 -8.16 -1.50 -22.47
CA LYS A 106 -9.52 -1.87 -22.03
C LYS A 106 -10.08 -3.10 -22.75
N MET A 107 -9.50 -3.49 -23.89
CA MET A 107 -9.84 -4.71 -24.61
C MET A 107 -9.04 -5.94 -24.14
N GLY A 108 -8.23 -5.79 -23.09
CA GLY A 108 -7.44 -6.87 -22.51
C GLY A 108 -6.13 -7.19 -23.22
N LYS A 109 -5.75 -6.43 -24.27
CA LYS A 109 -4.45 -6.61 -24.93
C LYS A 109 -3.33 -6.12 -24.03
N LEU A 110 -2.28 -6.91 -23.81
CA LEU A 110 -1.07 -6.48 -23.11
C LEU A 110 -0.37 -5.39 -23.94
N LEU A 111 -0.15 -4.23 -23.32
CA LEU A 111 0.55 -3.10 -23.92
C LEU A 111 2.04 -3.12 -23.60
N TYR A 112 2.35 -3.20 -22.31
CA TYR A 112 3.73 -3.29 -21.80
C TYR A 112 3.76 -3.77 -20.36
N ARG A 113 4.98 -3.99 -19.84
CA ARG A 113 5.23 -4.36 -18.44
C ARG A 113 6.36 -3.52 -17.87
N ILE A 114 6.25 -3.18 -16.59
CA ILE A 114 7.34 -2.63 -15.80
C ILE A 114 7.92 -3.78 -14.98
N LYS A 115 9.10 -4.27 -15.36
CA LYS A 115 9.79 -5.42 -14.77
C LYS A 115 11.23 -5.13 -14.38
N ASN A 116 11.52 -3.89 -14.07
CA ASN A 116 12.85 -3.36 -13.81
C ASN A 116 13.33 -3.73 -12.39
N LYS A 117 13.32 -5.03 -12.05
CA LYS A 117 13.79 -5.50 -10.75
C LYS A 117 15.30 -5.60 -10.72
N GLY A 118 15.95 -4.94 -9.75
CA GLY A 118 17.40 -4.95 -9.58
C GLY A 118 17.85 -3.89 -8.56
N ARG A 119 19.13 -3.52 -8.63
CA ARG A 119 19.74 -2.51 -7.74
C ARG A 119 20.29 -1.30 -8.49
N GLY A 120 20.04 -1.22 -9.77
CA GLY A 120 20.45 -0.08 -10.60
C GLY A 120 19.62 1.18 -10.36
N PRO A 121 20.05 2.32 -10.89
CA PRO A 121 19.39 3.61 -10.65
C PRO A 121 17.97 3.71 -11.21
N LYS A 122 17.61 2.86 -12.19
CA LYS A 122 16.29 2.78 -12.80
C LYS A 122 15.49 1.54 -12.36
N GLU A 123 16.00 0.85 -11.32
CA GLU A 123 15.47 -0.43 -10.89
C GLU A 123 14.89 -0.33 -9.48
N TYR A 124 13.90 -1.16 -9.20
CA TYR A 124 13.33 -1.37 -7.86
C TYR A 124 13.80 -2.72 -7.30
N GLN A 125 13.95 -2.78 -5.99
CA GLN A 125 14.31 -4.02 -5.29
C GLN A 125 13.07 -4.83 -4.88
N SER A 126 12.02 -4.14 -4.42
CA SER A 126 10.77 -4.77 -3.98
C SER A 126 9.60 -3.82 -4.13
N ILE A 127 8.70 -4.10 -5.06
CA ILE A 127 7.47 -3.30 -5.21
C ILE A 127 6.53 -3.61 -4.05
N ARG A 128 6.08 -2.57 -3.34
CA ARG A 128 5.05 -2.69 -2.30
C ARG A 128 3.69 -2.24 -2.79
N ASP A 129 3.65 -1.12 -3.47
CA ASP A 129 2.42 -0.51 -3.95
C ASP A 129 2.66 0.31 -5.23
N MET A 130 1.58 0.64 -5.91
CA MET A 130 1.60 1.54 -7.07
C MET A 130 0.45 2.54 -7.04
N GLN A 131 0.63 3.68 -7.70
CA GLN A 131 -0.42 4.64 -8.03
C GLN A 131 -0.32 5.06 -9.48
N VAL A 132 -1.43 5.52 -10.05
CA VAL A 132 -1.48 6.03 -11.43
C VAL A 132 -2.02 7.46 -11.38
N ASP A 133 -1.20 8.40 -11.81
CA ASP A 133 -1.57 9.79 -12.03
C ASP A 133 -1.90 10.00 -13.51
N THR A 134 -3.17 10.07 -13.83
CA THR A 134 -3.64 10.26 -15.22
C THR A 134 -3.47 11.70 -15.71
N ILE A 135 -3.28 12.66 -14.80
CA ILE A 135 -3.06 14.07 -15.17
C ILE A 135 -1.61 14.26 -15.64
N ARG A 136 -0.66 13.66 -14.90
CA ARG A 136 0.77 13.74 -15.23
C ARG A 136 1.23 12.62 -16.16
N ASN A 137 0.38 11.66 -16.47
CA ASN A 137 0.71 10.45 -17.21
C ASN A 137 1.85 9.64 -16.55
N GLU A 138 1.78 9.46 -15.23
CA GLU A 138 2.82 8.80 -14.45
C GLU A 138 2.28 7.60 -13.67
N ILE A 139 3.10 6.54 -13.61
CA ILE A 139 2.94 5.42 -12.68
C ILE A 139 3.96 5.60 -11.58
N LEU A 140 3.50 5.78 -10.37
CA LEU A 140 4.31 5.83 -9.17
C LEU A 140 4.42 4.44 -8.56
N VAL A 141 5.62 3.99 -8.32
CA VAL A 141 5.95 2.69 -7.72
C VAL A 141 6.66 2.91 -6.40
N ASN A 142 6.16 2.32 -5.32
CA ASN A 142 6.84 2.31 -4.03
C ASN A 142 7.80 1.11 -3.96
N ASP A 143 9.10 1.37 -3.87
CA ASP A 143 10.13 0.38 -3.58
C ASP A 143 10.35 0.28 -2.08
N ALA A 144 9.78 -0.76 -1.46
CA ALA A 144 9.80 -0.95 -0.02
C ALA A 144 11.21 -1.10 0.56
N LEU A 145 12.11 -1.80 -0.13
CA LEU A 145 13.47 -2.06 0.35
C LEU A 145 14.41 -0.88 0.13
N ALA A 146 14.30 -0.23 -1.03
CA ALA A 146 15.17 0.89 -1.35
C ALA A 146 14.69 2.24 -0.77
N ARG A 147 13.54 2.26 -0.08
CA ARG A 147 12.91 3.48 0.45
C ARG A 147 12.84 4.57 -0.62
N SER A 148 12.27 4.22 -1.76
CA SER A 148 12.23 5.13 -2.90
C SER A 148 10.95 5.01 -3.70
N TYR A 149 10.61 6.11 -4.34
CA TYR A 149 9.55 6.20 -5.33
C TYR A 149 10.16 6.21 -6.72
N LEU A 150 9.72 5.31 -7.57
CA LEU A 150 10.10 5.29 -8.97
C LEU A 150 8.91 5.70 -9.82
N TYR A 151 9.17 6.51 -10.81
CA TYR A 151 8.16 7.01 -11.74
C TYR A 151 8.40 6.44 -13.12
N PHE A 152 7.32 5.99 -13.73
CA PHE A 152 7.32 5.46 -15.08
C PHE A 152 6.20 6.13 -15.88
N SER A 153 6.39 6.25 -17.19
CA SER A 153 5.37 6.78 -18.11
C SER A 153 4.18 5.81 -18.20
N THR A 154 2.96 6.36 -18.18
CA THR A 154 1.76 5.54 -18.45
C THR A 154 1.64 5.14 -19.91
N ASP A 155 2.40 5.76 -20.83
CA ASP A 155 2.27 5.48 -22.27
C ASP A 155 2.98 4.20 -22.68
N ASP A 156 4.21 4.02 -22.20
CA ASP A 156 5.10 2.94 -22.65
C ASP A 156 5.85 2.24 -21.49
N GLY A 157 5.66 2.69 -20.25
CA GLY A 157 6.38 2.16 -19.09
C GLY A 157 7.85 2.61 -18.99
N ALA A 158 8.26 3.63 -19.75
CA ALA A 158 9.60 4.16 -19.67
C ALA A 158 9.89 4.77 -18.29
N PHE A 159 11.09 4.52 -17.76
CA PHE A 159 11.51 5.13 -16.49
C PHE A 159 11.69 6.64 -16.65
N LEU A 160 11.11 7.41 -15.74
CA LEU A 160 11.16 8.87 -15.72
C LEU A 160 12.15 9.39 -14.68
N ARG A 161 11.96 9.03 -13.40
CA ARG A 161 12.79 9.49 -12.29
C ARG A 161 12.66 8.60 -11.06
N LYS A 162 13.56 8.80 -10.09
CA LYS A 162 13.56 8.17 -8.78
C LYS A 162 13.70 9.24 -7.70
N GLU A 163 12.91 9.13 -6.64
CA GLU A 163 12.90 10.06 -5.50
C GLU A 163 13.00 9.27 -4.20
N THR A 164 13.40 9.94 -3.11
CA THR A 164 13.36 9.36 -1.76
C THR A 164 11.91 9.09 -1.35
N GLY A 165 11.66 7.97 -0.71
CA GLY A 165 10.32 7.55 -0.28
C GLY A 165 10.28 7.05 1.15
N VAL A 166 9.08 6.73 1.61
CA VAL A 166 8.84 6.06 2.90
C VAL A 166 8.88 4.55 2.68
N ALA A 167 9.60 3.84 3.56
CA ALA A 167 9.72 2.39 3.44
C ALA A 167 8.40 1.67 3.74
N ASN A 168 8.19 0.55 3.06
CA ASN A 168 7.20 -0.48 3.37
C ASN A 168 5.79 0.04 3.68
N CYS A 169 5.26 0.93 2.85
CA CYS A 169 3.96 1.54 3.03
C CYS A 169 3.02 1.31 1.85
N TYR A 170 1.72 1.41 2.12
CA TYR A 170 0.71 1.62 1.10
C TYR A 170 0.61 3.11 0.79
N LEU A 171 0.33 3.42 -0.45
CA LEU A 171 0.48 4.75 -0.98
C LEU A 171 -0.83 5.31 -1.53
N ALA A 172 -1.12 6.55 -1.18
CA ALA A 172 -2.04 7.41 -1.89
C ALA A 172 -1.33 8.70 -2.28
N HIS A 173 -1.92 9.44 -3.18
CA HIS A 173 -1.36 10.67 -3.69
C HIS A 173 -2.47 11.73 -3.78
N ILE A 174 -2.20 12.90 -3.25
CA ILE A 174 -3.07 14.07 -3.36
C ILE A 174 -2.20 15.24 -3.83
N ASP A 175 -2.50 15.79 -5.00
CA ASP A 175 -1.73 16.85 -5.65
C ASP A 175 -0.25 16.45 -5.84
N SER A 176 0.67 17.11 -5.15
CA SER A 176 2.11 16.82 -5.16
C SER A 176 2.60 16.07 -3.91
N LEU A 177 1.68 15.63 -3.04
CA LEU A 177 2.01 15.03 -1.75
C LEU A 177 1.69 13.53 -1.72
N TYR A 178 2.54 12.79 -1.03
CA TYR A 178 2.37 11.37 -0.78
C TYR A 178 1.71 11.16 0.57
N ILE A 179 0.68 10.32 0.61
CA ILE A 179 0.08 9.84 1.85
C ILE A 179 0.50 8.40 2.00
N ASN A 180 1.33 8.15 2.99
CA ASN A 180 1.94 6.87 3.25
C ASN A 180 1.26 6.21 4.45
N TYR A 181 0.66 5.05 4.25
CA TYR A 181 0.15 4.24 5.34
C TYR A 181 1.15 3.14 5.68
N GLN A 182 1.74 3.26 6.83
CA GLN A 182 2.63 2.25 7.40
C GLN A 182 1.77 1.22 8.13
N ALA A 183 1.61 0.04 7.53
CA ALA A 183 1.05 -1.08 8.29
C ALA A 183 1.98 -1.37 9.48
N PRO A 184 1.45 -1.59 10.69
CA PRO A 184 2.28 -1.87 11.86
C PRO A 184 3.08 -3.15 11.62
N GLU A 185 4.38 -3.01 11.43
CA GLU A 185 5.35 -4.12 11.37
C GLU A 185 6.10 -4.22 12.69
N GLN A 186 6.50 -5.44 13.07
CA GLN A 186 7.07 -5.73 14.39
C GLN A 186 8.45 -5.09 14.68
N ASP A 187 9.11 -4.52 13.65
CA ASP A 187 10.51 -4.10 13.72
C ASP A 187 10.75 -2.58 13.78
N PHE A 188 9.70 -1.76 13.88
CA PHE A 188 9.91 -0.33 14.07
C PHE A 188 10.16 0.00 15.54
N ASN A 189 11.45 0.02 15.91
CA ASN A 189 11.93 0.36 17.25
C ASN A 189 11.81 1.85 17.62
N ASP A 190 11.14 2.67 16.82
CA ASP A 190 11.11 4.10 17.06
C ASP A 190 9.82 4.52 17.77
N ASN A 191 9.98 5.31 18.80
CA ASN A 191 8.92 5.93 19.62
C ASN A 191 7.98 6.87 18.83
N GLU A 192 8.06 6.86 17.50
CA GLU A 192 7.32 7.72 16.56
C GLU A 192 6.49 6.92 15.56
N ASN A 193 5.95 5.78 15.93
CA ASN A 193 5.13 4.94 15.05
C ASN A 193 3.77 5.58 14.77
N TRP A 194 3.71 6.39 13.74
CA TRP A 194 2.46 6.94 13.21
C TRP A 194 2.00 6.11 12.02
N ALA A 195 0.70 5.76 11.99
CA ALA A 195 0.17 4.95 10.90
C ALA A 195 0.13 5.73 9.58
N ILE A 196 -0.14 7.03 9.62
CA ILE A 196 -0.14 7.90 8.43
C ILE A 196 1.00 8.90 8.50
N LEU A 197 1.75 8.99 7.40
CA LEU A 197 2.74 10.03 7.14
C LEU A 197 2.38 10.73 5.83
N VAL A 198 2.26 12.06 5.85
CA VAL A 198 2.13 12.87 4.65
C VAL A 198 3.47 13.52 4.37
N SER A 199 4.02 13.28 3.20
CA SER A 199 5.35 13.74 2.79
C SER A 199 5.33 14.41 1.42
N ASP A 200 6.25 15.32 1.20
CA ASP A 200 6.75 15.66 -0.13
C ASP A 200 7.99 14.82 -0.46
N LYS A 201 8.75 15.22 -1.47
CA LYS A 201 9.98 14.54 -1.87
C LYS A 201 11.14 14.69 -0.87
N ASP A 202 11.09 15.70 0.01
CA ASP A 202 12.21 16.10 0.86
C ASP A 202 11.93 15.88 2.36
N SER A 203 10.66 15.95 2.78
CA SER A 203 10.30 15.95 4.21
C SER A 203 8.94 15.33 4.51
N ILE A 204 8.74 14.94 5.76
CA ILE A 204 7.44 14.55 6.32
C ILE A 204 6.77 15.80 6.89
N LEU A 205 5.63 16.17 6.33
CA LEU A 205 4.90 17.40 6.65
C LEU A 205 3.86 17.18 7.75
N TYR A 206 3.16 16.03 7.69
CA TYR A 206 2.11 15.68 8.65
C TYR A 206 2.22 14.22 9.05
N LYS A 207 1.79 13.92 10.28
CA LYS A 207 1.65 12.58 10.83
C LYS A 207 0.30 12.42 11.53
N GLY A 208 -0.27 11.23 11.51
CA GLY A 208 -1.56 10.99 12.14
C GLY A 208 -1.87 9.51 12.29
N PHE A 209 -2.89 9.22 13.06
CA PHE A 209 -3.33 7.91 13.46
C PHE A 209 -2.24 7.14 14.21
N GLU A 210 -2.51 6.89 15.48
CA GLU A 210 -1.66 5.99 16.27
C GLU A 210 -1.68 4.58 15.69
N PRO A 211 -0.57 3.85 15.77
CA PRO A 211 -0.52 2.47 15.31
C PRO A 211 -1.54 1.62 16.04
N THR A 212 -2.22 0.76 15.32
CA THR A 212 -3.10 -0.23 15.92
C THR A 212 -2.28 -1.21 16.75
N PRO A 213 -2.58 -1.42 18.04
CA PRO A 213 -1.88 -2.41 18.86
C PRO A 213 -2.16 -3.86 18.42
N LEU A 214 -3.17 -4.08 17.59
CA LEU A 214 -3.49 -5.35 16.97
C LEU A 214 -2.63 -5.53 15.73
N GLN A 215 -1.43 -6.02 15.91
CA GLN A 215 -0.47 -6.24 14.82
C GLN A 215 -0.67 -7.63 14.21
N ASN A 216 -1.21 -7.67 13.00
CA ASN A 216 -1.07 -8.83 12.14
C ASN A 216 -1.21 -8.41 10.67
N ASP A 217 -0.11 -8.41 9.96
CA ASP A 217 0.11 -7.70 8.69
C ASP A 217 -0.55 -8.30 7.48
N ASN A 218 -1.11 -9.48 7.61
CA ASN A 218 -1.36 -10.28 6.41
C ASN A 218 -2.67 -9.99 5.68
N PHE A 219 -3.41 -8.90 6.01
CA PHE A 219 -4.82 -8.92 5.64
C PHE A 219 -5.47 -7.69 5.03
N ILE A 220 -4.76 -6.59 4.84
CA ILE A 220 -5.33 -5.43 4.15
C ILE A 220 -4.44 -5.02 2.98
N ASN A 221 -4.90 -5.36 1.80
CA ASN A 221 -4.19 -5.00 0.57
C ASN A 221 -4.57 -3.62 0.03
N ASN A 222 -5.52 -2.92 0.62
CA ASN A 222 -5.99 -1.65 0.08
C ASN A 222 -6.64 -0.78 1.17
N SER A 223 -5.81 -0.08 1.94
CA SER A 223 -6.28 0.86 2.96
C SER A 223 -6.77 2.19 2.38
N PHE A 224 -6.39 2.50 1.14
CA PHE A 224 -6.80 3.69 0.43
C PHE A 224 -7.71 3.35 -0.74
N THR A 225 -8.83 4.04 -0.82
CA THR A 225 -9.75 4.00 -1.95
C THR A 225 -10.25 5.41 -2.26
N TYR A 226 -11.04 5.57 -3.31
CA TYR A 226 -11.66 6.85 -3.63
C TYR A 226 -13.17 6.67 -3.65
N ASP A 227 -13.91 7.70 -3.20
CA ASP A 227 -15.35 7.73 -3.32
C ASP A 227 -15.78 8.11 -4.76
N CYS A 228 -17.08 8.13 -5.00
CA CYS A 228 -17.63 8.49 -6.32
C CYS A 228 -17.32 9.94 -6.74
N ASP A 229 -17.00 10.82 -5.80
CA ASP A 229 -16.58 12.20 -6.04
C ASP A 229 -15.06 12.34 -6.21
N GLY A 230 -14.31 11.23 -6.17
CA GLY A 230 -12.86 11.20 -6.29
C GLY A 230 -12.11 11.63 -5.01
N LYS A 231 -12.80 11.70 -3.85
CA LYS A 231 -12.16 12.04 -2.58
C LYS A 231 -11.50 10.79 -1.98
N LEU A 232 -10.32 10.98 -1.42
CA LEU A 232 -9.57 9.90 -0.81
C LEU A 232 -10.22 9.40 0.48
N LEU A 233 -10.47 8.10 0.51
CA LEU A 233 -10.92 7.37 1.69
C LEU A 233 -9.75 6.56 2.27
N PHE A 234 -9.72 6.47 3.59
CA PHE A 234 -8.74 5.70 4.34
C PHE A 234 -9.41 4.82 5.39
N THR A 235 -9.02 3.57 5.45
CA THR A 235 -9.45 2.65 6.49
C THR A 235 -8.22 2.06 7.19
N PRO A 236 -7.98 2.40 8.45
CA PRO A 236 -6.93 1.76 9.24
C PRO A 236 -7.17 0.25 9.37
N VAL A 237 -6.09 -0.51 9.48
CA VAL A 237 -6.17 -1.96 9.74
C VAL A 237 -7.02 -2.24 10.97
N TYR A 238 -7.95 -3.19 10.86
CA TYR A 238 -8.91 -3.58 11.90
C TYR A 238 -9.93 -2.52 12.32
N SER A 239 -9.87 -1.30 11.80
CA SER A 239 -10.84 -0.27 12.10
C SER A 239 -12.20 -0.59 11.49
N ASP A 240 -13.26 -0.34 12.22
CA ASP A 240 -14.62 -0.35 11.69
C ASP A 240 -15.01 1.01 11.09
N THR A 241 -14.12 2.00 11.15
CA THR A 241 -14.37 3.34 10.65
C THR A 241 -13.61 3.60 9.36
N VAL A 242 -14.33 4.07 8.35
CA VAL A 242 -13.79 4.59 7.10
C VAL A 242 -13.71 6.10 7.22
N TYR A 243 -12.53 6.65 7.03
CA TYR A 243 -12.25 8.07 7.09
C TYR A 243 -12.16 8.67 5.69
N GLN A 244 -12.50 9.95 5.57
CA GLN A 244 -12.33 10.73 4.36
C GLN A 244 -11.31 11.84 4.60
N PHE A 245 -10.36 11.99 3.71
CA PHE A 245 -9.47 13.14 3.68
C PHE A 245 -10.24 14.36 3.15
N MET A 246 -10.48 15.33 4.03
CA MET A 246 -11.06 16.62 3.67
C MET A 246 -10.00 17.56 3.11
N SER A 247 -8.76 17.39 3.58
CA SER A 247 -7.53 17.99 3.08
C SER A 247 -6.35 17.11 3.52
N ILE A 248 -5.14 17.46 3.12
CA ILE A 248 -3.91 16.75 3.53
C ILE A 248 -3.68 16.74 5.05
N SER A 249 -4.30 17.66 5.78
CA SER A 249 -4.12 17.85 7.23
C SER A 249 -5.39 17.61 8.04
N ILE A 250 -6.52 17.36 7.40
CA ILE A 250 -7.81 17.19 8.05
C ILE A 250 -8.49 15.93 7.51
N VAL A 251 -8.88 15.05 8.42
CA VAL A 251 -9.57 13.80 8.13
C VAL A 251 -10.86 13.74 8.94
N SER A 252 -11.95 13.31 8.30
CA SER A 252 -13.26 13.16 8.92
C SER A 252 -13.70 11.69 8.89
N PRO A 253 -14.28 11.14 9.99
CA PRO A 253 -14.97 9.85 9.93
C PRO A 253 -16.17 9.94 8.99
N LYS A 254 -16.21 9.10 7.95
CA LYS A 254 -17.30 9.11 6.96
C LYS A 254 -18.31 8.00 7.22
N TYR A 255 -17.83 6.78 7.44
CA TYR A 255 -18.68 5.61 7.71
C TYR A 255 -18.18 4.86 8.93
N VAL A 256 -19.12 4.24 9.66
CA VAL A 256 -18.83 3.24 10.70
C VAL A 256 -19.56 1.94 10.39
N ILE A 257 -18.84 0.82 10.34
CA ILE A 257 -19.35 -0.50 9.98
C ILE A 257 -19.69 -1.26 11.26
N HIS A 258 -20.97 -1.39 11.57
CA HIS A 258 -21.42 -2.14 12.72
C HIS A 258 -21.42 -3.64 12.44
N GLN A 259 -20.58 -4.38 13.17
CA GLN A 259 -20.43 -5.83 13.09
C GLN A 259 -20.81 -6.49 14.43
N LYS A 260 -21.38 -7.71 14.42
CA LYS A 260 -21.80 -8.41 15.66
C LYS A 260 -20.69 -8.60 16.67
N LYS A 261 -19.51 -8.97 16.21
CA LYS A 261 -18.33 -9.26 17.02
C LYS A 261 -17.08 -8.69 16.34
N SER A 262 -17.02 -7.37 16.21
CA SER A 262 -15.86 -6.75 15.61
C SER A 262 -14.61 -6.96 16.47
N ILE A 263 -13.50 -7.31 15.82
CA ILE A 263 -12.17 -7.35 16.47
C ILE A 263 -11.78 -5.95 16.99
N TRP A 264 -12.29 -4.88 16.39
CA TRP A 264 -12.06 -3.50 16.82
C TRP A 264 -12.46 -3.24 18.27
N ASN A 265 -13.46 -3.96 18.79
CA ASN A 265 -13.86 -3.89 20.19
C ASN A 265 -12.77 -4.37 21.16
N LEU A 266 -11.71 -5.00 20.65
CA LEU A 266 -10.55 -5.43 21.43
C LEU A 266 -9.37 -4.47 21.32
N TYR A 267 -9.49 -3.43 20.50
CA TYR A 267 -8.41 -2.49 20.19
C TYR A 267 -7.68 -1.94 21.41
N ASN A 268 -8.41 -1.57 22.45
CA ASN A 268 -7.85 -0.99 23.67
C ASN A 268 -7.19 -2.01 24.62
N LYS A 269 -7.21 -3.30 24.30
CA LYS A 269 -6.73 -4.36 25.21
C LYS A 269 -5.27 -4.73 25.03
N LYS A 270 -4.52 -4.07 24.17
CA LYS A 270 -3.09 -4.37 23.88
C LYS A 270 -2.81 -5.87 23.75
N ILE A 271 -3.53 -6.56 22.89
CA ILE A 271 -3.45 -8.01 22.73
C ILE A 271 -2.25 -8.34 21.82
N PRO A 272 -1.38 -9.32 22.22
CA PRO A 272 -0.29 -9.74 21.36
C PRO A 272 -0.78 -10.29 20.00
N PRO A 273 -0.04 -10.11 18.89
CA PRO A 273 -0.45 -10.49 17.55
C PRO A 273 -0.87 -11.96 17.42
N LEU A 274 -0.11 -12.88 18.01
CA LEU A 274 -0.43 -14.32 17.99
C LEU A 274 -1.75 -14.64 18.71
N GLU A 275 -2.14 -13.83 19.68
CA GLU A 275 -3.38 -14.01 20.41
C GLU A 275 -4.58 -13.45 19.65
N VAL A 276 -4.38 -12.40 18.85
CA VAL A 276 -5.42 -11.87 17.95
C VAL A 276 -5.93 -12.95 17.00
N ASP A 277 -5.03 -13.69 16.35
CA ASP A 277 -5.40 -14.79 15.46
C ASP A 277 -6.17 -15.91 16.17
N LYS A 278 -5.76 -16.25 17.40
CA LYS A 278 -6.48 -17.23 18.21
C LYS A 278 -7.88 -16.72 18.57
N LEU A 279 -8.01 -15.46 18.94
CA LEU A 279 -9.31 -14.85 19.28
C LEU A 279 -10.25 -14.80 18.08
N ILE A 280 -9.76 -14.42 16.90
CA ILE A 280 -10.53 -14.46 15.66
C ILE A 280 -10.99 -15.88 15.36
N LYS A 281 -10.08 -16.86 15.49
CA LYS A 281 -10.38 -18.28 15.19
C LYS A 281 -11.31 -18.93 16.20
N GLN A 282 -11.15 -18.65 17.49
CA GLN A 282 -11.87 -19.32 18.58
C GLN A 282 -13.23 -18.67 18.90
N ASN A 283 -13.30 -17.34 18.83
CA ASN A 283 -14.45 -16.58 19.33
C ASN A 283 -15.36 -16.02 18.23
N ASN A 284 -15.14 -16.41 16.97
CA ASN A 284 -15.90 -15.92 15.82
C ASN A 284 -15.93 -14.39 15.69
N TYR A 285 -14.83 -13.72 16.01
CA TYR A 285 -14.73 -12.32 15.73
C TYR A 285 -14.74 -12.07 14.23
N THR A 286 -15.39 -11.01 13.82
CA THR A 286 -15.36 -10.48 12.47
C THR A 286 -14.35 -9.36 12.38
N ARG A 287 -13.79 -9.16 11.21
CA ARG A 287 -12.94 -8.03 10.91
C ARG A 287 -13.31 -7.43 9.57
N TYR A 288 -13.22 -6.15 9.48
CA TYR A 288 -13.23 -5.48 8.20
C TYR A 288 -11.94 -5.86 7.43
N ALA A 289 -12.09 -6.32 6.21
CA ALA A 289 -10.97 -6.84 5.40
C ALA A 289 -10.52 -5.86 4.30
N GLY A 290 -11.05 -4.64 4.29
CA GLY A 290 -10.73 -3.62 3.29
C GLY A 290 -11.62 -3.68 2.06
N LYS A 291 -11.09 -3.19 0.93
CA LYS A 291 -11.81 -3.13 -0.36
C LYS A 291 -13.10 -2.31 -0.30
N PHE A 292 -13.09 -1.21 0.44
CA PHE A 292 -14.24 -0.32 0.48
C PHE A 292 -14.40 0.38 -0.86
N LEU A 293 -15.56 0.20 -1.47
CA LEU A 293 -15.96 0.91 -2.68
C LEU A 293 -17.19 1.73 -2.35
N ASP A 294 -17.10 3.03 -2.56
CA ASP A 294 -18.16 3.99 -2.34
C ASP A 294 -18.74 4.42 -3.67
N GLY A 295 -19.95 3.95 -3.96
CA GLY A 295 -20.71 4.34 -5.14
C GLY A 295 -21.78 5.38 -4.78
N GLU A 296 -22.42 5.98 -5.80
CA GLU A 296 -23.44 7.03 -5.60
C GLU A 296 -24.61 6.58 -4.72
N SER A 297 -25.01 5.32 -4.78
CA SER A 297 -26.18 4.78 -4.07
C SER A 297 -25.91 3.49 -3.31
N TYR A 298 -24.68 3.01 -3.27
CA TYR A 298 -24.29 1.79 -2.56
C TYR A 298 -22.86 1.86 -2.09
N ALA A 299 -22.54 1.13 -1.04
CA ALA A 299 -21.17 0.85 -0.64
C ALA A 299 -20.92 -0.67 -0.66
N SER A 300 -19.73 -1.08 -1.09
CA SER A 300 -19.29 -2.47 -1.10
C SER A 300 -18.00 -2.59 -0.30
N PHE A 301 -17.88 -3.64 0.50
CA PHE A 301 -16.70 -3.91 1.32
C PHE A 301 -16.63 -5.39 1.70
N GLU A 302 -15.49 -5.82 2.19
CA GLU A 302 -15.26 -7.19 2.60
C GLU A 302 -15.16 -7.31 4.12
N ILE A 303 -15.93 -8.25 4.68
CA ILE A 303 -15.81 -8.67 6.07
C ILE A 303 -15.29 -10.10 6.10
N ALA A 304 -14.15 -10.31 6.70
CA ALA A 304 -13.61 -11.64 6.93
C ALA A 304 -14.11 -12.21 8.25
N HIS A 305 -14.63 -13.43 8.20
CA HIS A 305 -14.93 -14.22 9.37
C HIS A 305 -14.58 -15.68 9.09
N LYS A 306 -14.31 -16.43 10.12
CA LYS A 306 -14.14 -17.89 9.94
C LYS A 306 -15.51 -18.54 9.92
N PRO A 307 -15.91 -19.23 8.86
CA PRO A 307 -17.16 -19.99 8.87
C PRO A 307 -17.08 -21.07 9.96
N LYS A 308 -18.18 -21.26 10.67
CA LYS A 308 -18.34 -22.43 11.53
C LYS A 308 -18.21 -23.66 10.64
N LYS A 309 -17.31 -24.59 11.01
CA LYS A 309 -17.25 -25.94 10.39
C LYS A 309 -18.52 -26.69 10.73
#